data_925b0c0ddec18b56490e539fe96ee4ee
#
_entry.id   925b0c0ddec18b56490e539fe96ee4ee
#
_cell.length_a   1.000
_cell.length_b   1.000
_cell.length_c   1.000
_cell.angle_alpha   90.00
_cell.angle_beta   90.00
_cell.angle_gamma   90.00
#
_symmetry.space_group_name_H-M   'P 1'
#
loop_
_entity.id
_entity.type
_entity.pdbx_description
1 polymer ?
#
loop_
_entity_poly.entity_id
_entity_poly.type
_entity_poly.pdbx_seq_one_letter_code
_entity_poly.pdbx_strand_id
1 'polypeptide(L)'
;MLSKKMKEISIAVLAVSLLVPVTWVSAANPGNPTGGQFAKNHPRRNEVNKRVKNQRKRINQDVKSGKLTTQQAQQLKANDAAIKQQEHADVKANGGYITKGEQKQLNQEENANSKMIYDEAHPAGQ
;
A
#
# COMPACT_ATOMS: atom_id res chain seq x y z
N MET A 1 16.53 19.37 -22.76
CA MET A 1 17.12 19.81 -21.63
C MET A 1 16.42 19.76 -20.37
N LEU A 2 15.23 20.00 -20.36
CA LEU A 2 14.48 20.13 -19.20
C LEU A 2 14.12 18.92 -18.56
N SER A 3 13.99 17.97 -19.32
CA SER A 3 13.47 16.71 -18.86
C SER A 3 14.21 16.15 -17.70
N LYS A 4 15.35 16.59 -17.42
CA LYS A 4 16.07 15.97 -16.42
C LYS A 4 15.54 16.15 -15.08
N LYS A 5 14.80 17.07 -14.85
CA LYS A 5 14.43 17.30 -13.52
C LYS A 5 13.58 16.27 -12.91
N MET A 6 12.82 15.64 -13.65
CA MET A 6 11.87 14.78 -13.03
C MET A 6 12.44 13.55 -12.53
N LYS A 7 13.55 13.20 -12.98
CA LYS A 7 14.00 11.94 -12.60
C LYS A 7 14.42 11.88 -11.22
N GLU A 8 14.86 12.92 -10.74
CA GLU A 8 15.42 12.84 -9.43
C GLU A 8 14.50 12.41 -8.39
N ILE A 9 13.29 12.66 -8.63
CA ILE A 9 12.33 12.37 -7.66
C ILE A 9 12.24 10.96 -7.33
N SER A 10 12.27 10.20 -8.31
CA SER A 10 11.98 8.81 -8.13
C SER A 10 12.97 8.15 -7.27
N ILE A 11 14.14 8.68 -7.23
CA ILE A 11 15.07 7.94 -6.66
C ILE A 11 15.12 7.98 -5.23
N ALA A 12 14.89 9.08 -4.74
CA ALA A 12 14.96 9.23 -3.33
C ALA A 12 14.22 8.19 -2.58
N VAL A 13 13.21 7.74 -3.19
CA VAL A 13 12.35 6.82 -2.54
C VAL A 13 12.98 5.52 -2.33
N LEU A 14 13.88 5.20 -3.12
CA LEU A 14 14.36 3.92 -3.11
C LEU A 14 15.33 3.66 -2.12
N ALA A 15 15.99 4.62 -1.80
CA ALA A 15 17.04 4.45 -0.89
C ALA A 15 16.64 3.75 0.36
N VAL A 16 15.41 3.72 0.51
CA VAL A 16 14.92 3.18 1.73
C VAL A 16 14.62 1.76 1.67
N SER A 17 14.89 1.21 0.62
CA SER A 17 14.72 -0.21 0.53
C SER A 17 15.73 -0.86 1.40
N LEU A 18 15.50 -0.72 2.59
CA LEU A 18 16.23 -1.37 3.55
C LEU A 18 15.96 -2.79 3.51
N LEU A 19 16.90 -3.44 3.31
CA LEU A 19 17.20 -4.79 3.65
C LEU A 19 16.96 -5.03 5.11
N VAL A 20 15.74 -4.95 5.47
CA VAL A 20 15.35 -5.58 6.70
C VAL A 20 14.96 -6.99 6.30
N PRO A 21 15.64 -7.98 6.81
CA PRO A 21 15.18 -9.33 6.60
C PRO A 21 13.82 -9.43 7.27
N VAL A 22 12.82 -9.42 6.44
CA VAL A 22 11.50 -9.71 6.92
C VAL A 22 11.46 -11.19 7.17
N THR A 23 11.74 -11.53 8.37
CA THR A 23 11.38 -12.85 8.80
C THR A 23 9.88 -12.89 8.80
N TRP A 24 9.34 -13.55 7.85
CA TRP A 24 7.94 -13.84 7.81
C TRP A 24 7.63 -14.80 8.95
N VAL A 25 7.46 -14.22 10.11
CA VAL A 25 6.79 -14.97 11.13
C VAL A 25 5.35 -14.99 10.69
N SER A 26 4.98 -16.08 10.11
CA SER A 26 3.59 -16.39 9.91
C SER A 26 3.01 -16.58 11.29
N ALA A 27 2.65 -15.50 11.90
CA ALA A 27 1.84 -15.58 13.08
C ALA A 27 0.53 -16.21 12.64
N ALA A 28 0.25 -17.35 13.15
CA ALA A 28 -1.01 -18.00 12.93
C ALA A 28 -2.11 -16.98 13.14
N ASN A 29 -2.91 -16.79 12.12
CA ASN A 29 -4.03 -15.89 12.17
C ASN A 29 -4.99 -16.36 13.28
N PRO A 30 -4.98 -15.73 14.42
CA PRO A 30 -6.00 -16.08 15.41
C PRO A 30 -7.31 -15.53 14.88
N GLY A 31 -8.07 -16.42 14.32
CA GLY A 31 -9.44 -16.21 13.89
C GLY A 31 -9.76 -14.81 13.39
N ASN A 32 -10.03 -14.69 12.12
CA ASN A 32 -10.52 -13.46 11.53
C ASN A 32 -11.62 -12.88 12.44
N PRO A 33 -11.33 -11.84 13.22
CA PRO A 33 -12.41 -11.21 13.96
C PRO A 33 -13.36 -10.72 12.89
N THR A 34 -14.53 -11.27 12.89
CA THR A 34 -15.61 -10.84 12.02
C THR A 34 -15.58 -9.33 11.94
N GLY A 35 -15.45 -8.80 10.76
CA GLY A 35 -15.09 -7.39 10.50
C GLY A 35 -15.87 -6.32 11.27
N GLY A 36 -16.93 -6.72 11.96
CA GLY A 36 -17.73 -5.84 12.77
C GLY A 36 -17.03 -5.31 14.02
N GLN A 37 -16.41 -6.19 14.82
CA GLN A 37 -15.83 -5.77 16.08
C GLN A 37 -14.53 -4.98 15.88
N PHE A 38 -13.66 -5.47 15.01
CA PHE A 38 -12.43 -4.77 14.67
C PHE A 38 -12.72 -3.39 14.07
N ALA A 39 -13.67 -3.31 13.15
CA ALA A 39 -14.06 -2.06 12.53
C ALA A 39 -14.59 -1.04 13.54
N LYS A 40 -15.32 -1.51 14.55
CA LYS A 40 -15.84 -0.64 15.61
C LYS A 40 -14.72 -0.12 16.51
N ASN A 41 -13.80 -1.00 16.88
CA ASN A 41 -12.73 -0.65 17.81
C ASN A 41 -11.58 0.10 17.14
N HIS A 42 -11.35 -0.14 15.86
CA HIS A 42 -10.25 0.42 15.11
C HIS A 42 -10.70 0.97 13.74
N PRO A 43 -11.61 1.97 13.71
CA PRO A 43 -12.19 2.44 12.44
C PRO A 43 -11.15 2.94 11.44
N ARG A 44 -10.12 3.66 11.89
CA ARG A 44 -9.07 4.17 11.02
C ARG A 44 -8.23 3.06 10.40
N ARG A 45 -7.84 2.08 11.21
CA ARG A 45 -7.10 0.91 10.72
C ARG A 45 -7.93 0.09 9.76
N ASN A 46 -9.22 -0.07 10.07
CA ASN A 46 -10.14 -0.79 9.21
C ASN A 46 -10.25 -0.14 7.83
N GLU A 47 -10.30 1.19 7.79
CA GLU A 47 -10.33 1.94 6.52
C GLU A 47 -9.07 1.68 5.69
N VAL A 48 -7.89 1.85 6.28
CA VAL A 48 -6.60 1.60 5.60
C VAL A 48 -6.54 0.17 5.08
N ASN A 49 -6.87 -0.80 5.91
CA ASN A 49 -6.85 -2.21 5.54
C ASN A 49 -7.79 -2.53 4.37
N LYS A 50 -8.98 -1.93 4.39
CA LYS A 50 -9.97 -2.12 3.34
C LYS A 50 -9.49 -1.53 2.02
N ARG A 51 -8.87 -0.37 2.05
CA ARG A 51 -8.33 0.28 0.85
C ARG A 51 -7.20 -0.54 0.24
N VAL A 52 -6.22 -0.97 1.04
CA VAL A 52 -5.13 -1.83 0.57
C VAL A 52 -5.67 -3.12 -0.03
N LYS A 53 -6.66 -3.74 0.61
CA LYS A 53 -7.28 -4.95 0.09
C LYS A 53 -7.95 -4.71 -1.28
N ASN A 54 -8.64 -3.60 -1.42
CA ASN A 54 -9.29 -3.24 -2.68
C ASN A 54 -8.27 -2.94 -3.79
N GLN A 55 -7.16 -2.26 -3.46
CA GLN A 55 -6.08 -2.01 -4.40
C GLN A 55 -5.47 -3.32 -4.90
N ARG A 56 -5.16 -4.25 -4.00
CA ARG A 56 -4.63 -5.57 -4.38
C ARG A 56 -5.58 -6.36 -5.27
N LYS A 57 -6.88 -6.28 -4.99
CA LYS A 57 -7.88 -6.91 -5.83
C LYS A 57 -7.87 -6.33 -7.25
N ARG A 58 -7.79 -5.01 -7.35
CA ARG A 58 -7.71 -4.30 -8.62
C ARG A 58 -6.46 -4.69 -9.40
N ILE A 59 -5.30 -4.66 -8.75
CA ILE A 59 -4.03 -5.09 -9.36
C ILE A 59 -4.15 -6.50 -9.94
N ASN A 60 -4.70 -7.43 -9.17
CA ASN A 60 -4.86 -8.81 -9.64
C ASN A 60 -5.81 -8.92 -10.83
N GLN A 61 -6.88 -8.13 -10.85
CA GLN A 61 -7.81 -8.09 -11.97
C GLN A 61 -7.16 -7.50 -13.22
N ASP A 62 -6.36 -6.45 -13.06
CA ASP A 62 -5.66 -5.80 -14.17
C ASP A 62 -4.57 -6.70 -14.76
N VAL A 63 -3.92 -7.52 -13.94
CA VAL A 63 -3.00 -8.55 -14.45
C VAL A 63 -3.76 -9.59 -15.25
N LYS A 64 -4.88 -10.09 -14.72
CA LYS A 64 -5.68 -11.10 -15.41
C LYS A 64 -6.22 -10.62 -16.75
N SER A 65 -6.55 -9.34 -16.84
CA SER A 65 -7.07 -8.73 -18.07
C SER A 65 -5.97 -8.25 -19.02
N GLY A 66 -4.71 -8.42 -18.66
CA GLY A 66 -3.58 -8.00 -19.49
C GLY A 66 -3.26 -6.51 -19.43
N LYS A 67 -3.91 -5.75 -18.55
CA LYS A 67 -3.64 -4.32 -18.42
C LYS A 67 -2.37 -4.01 -17.67
N LEU A 68 -1.95 -4.89 -16.79
CA LEU A 68 -0.71 -4.79 -16.04
C LEU A 68 0.15 -6.01 -16.29
N THR A 69 1.45 -5.80 -16.38
CA THR A 69 2.42 -6.90 -16.40
C THR A 69 2.61 -7.43 -14.98
N THR A 70 3.13 -8.62 -14.86
CA THR A 70 3.48 -9.19 -13.55
C THR A 70 4.47 -8.32 -12.81
N GLN A 71 5.44 -7.74 -13.51
CA GLN A 71 6.44 -6.87 -12.91
C GLN A 71 5.83 -5.59 -12.35
N GLN A 72 4.95 -4.94 -13.10
CA GLN A 72 4.20 -3.78 -12.63
C GLN A 72 3.36 -4.13 -11.41
N ALA A 73 2.68 -5.25 -11.45
CA ALA A 73 1.87 -5.70 -10.33
C ALA A 73 2.70 -5.95 -9.07
N GLN A 74 3.89 -6.50 -9.21
CA GLN A 74 4.80 -6.70 -8.08
C GLN A 74 5.20 -5.37 -7.44
N GLN A 75 5.52 -4.37 -8.25
CA GLN A 75 5.88 -3.04 -7.77
C GLN A 75 4.71 -2.38 -7.02
N LEU A 76 3.53 -2.42 -7.59
CA LEU A 76 2.33 -1.84 -6.99
C LEU A 76 1.95 -2.53 -5.68
N LYS A 77 2.10 -3.86 -5.63
CA LYS A 77 1.88 -4.63 -4.39
C LYS A 77 2.95 -4.34 -3.34
N ALA A 78 4.17 -4.06 -3.75
CA ALA A 78 5.23 -3.64 -2.82
C ALA A 78 4.89 -2.29 -2.18
N ASN A 79 4.29 -1.37 -2.93
CA ASN A 79 3.81 -0.11 -2.39
C ASN A 79 2.71 -0.34 -1.34
N ASP A 80 1.75 -1.22 -1.64
CA ASP A 80 0.72 -1.60 -0.67
C ASP A 80 1.32 -2.22 0.59
N ALA A 81 2.36 -3.04 0.43
CA ALA A 81 3.05 -3.65 1.56
C ALA A 81 3.77 -2.60 2.42
N ALA A 82 4.38 -1.60 1.80
CA ALA A 82 5.02 -0.51 2.52
C ALA A 82 4.00 0.30 3.34
N ILE A 83 2.85 0.59 2.76
CA ILE A 83 1.75 1.26 3.47
C ILE A 83 1.32 0.44 4.70
N LYS A 84 1.21 -0.87 4.55
CA LYS A 84 0.85 -1.75 5.66
C LYS A 84 1.92 -1.81 6.73
N GLN A 85 3.19 -1.80 6.35
CA GLN A 85 4.29 -1.74 7.31
C GLN A 85 4.28 -0.44 8.10
N GLN A 86 4.01 0.68 7.44
CA GLN A 86 3.89 1.97 8.10
C GLN A 86 2.70 1.96 9.08
N GLU A 87 1.55 1.46 8.66
CA GLU A 87 0.38 1.33 9.54
C GLU A 87 0.70 0.49 10.78
N HIS A 88 1.42 -0.61 10.60
CA HIS A 88 1.81 -1.46 11.74
C HIS A 88 2.80 -0.75 12.68
N ALA A 89 3.74 0.02 12.14
CA ALA A 89 4.67 0.78 12.95
C ALA A 89 3.95 1.85 13.77
N ASP A 90 3.01 2.55 13.15
CA ASP A 90 2.21 3.59 13.79
C ASP A 90 1.37 2.98 14.93
N VAL A 91 0.74 1.84 14.66
CA VAL A 91 -0.04 1.11 15.66
C VAL A 91 0.82 0.70 16.84
N LYS A 92 2.02 0.21 16.58
CA LYS A 92 2.95 -0.21 17.64
C LYS A 92 3.39 0.98 18.48
N ALA A 93 3.66 2.10 17.84
CA ALA A 93 4.07 3.32 18.52
C ALA A 93 2.97 3.92 19.40
N ASN A 94 1.71 3.74 19.01
CA ASN A 94 0.57 4.35 19.69
C ASN A 94 -0.21 3.37 20.59
N GLY A 95 0.31 2.19 20.83
CA GLY A 95 -0.38 1.23 21.72
C GLY A 95 -1.64 0.60 21.14
N GLY A 96 -1.73 0.45 19.84
CA GLY A 96 -2.81 -0.32 19.20
C GLY A 96 -3.69 0.44 18.22
N TYR A 97 -3.46 1.72 18.01
CA TYR A 97 -4.27 2.54 17.12
C TYR A 97 -3.41 3.44 16.22
N ILE A 98 -4.01 4.08 15.24
CA ILE A 98 -3.38 5.13 14.45
C ILE A 98 -4.08 6.45 14.72
N THR A 99 -3.30 7.53 14.74
CA THR A 99 -3.82 8.87 14.94
C THR A 99 -4.49 9.38 13.66
N LYS A 100 -5.23 10.47 13.77
CA LYS A 100 -5.86 11.11 12.61
C LYS A 100 -4.83 11.60 11.60
N GLY A 101 -3.69 12.13 12.08
CA GLY A 101 -2.60 12.59 11.22
C GLY A 101 -1.95 11.45 10.46
N GLU A 102 -1.66 10.34 11.14
CA GLU A 102 -1.12 9.14 10.53
C GLU A 102 -2.09 8.55 9.51
N GLN A 103 -3.38 8.49 9.81
CA GLN A 103 -4.40 8.06 8.86
C GLN A 103 -4.38 8.93 7.60
N LYS A 104 -4.27 10.25 7.77
CA LYS A 104 -4.21 11.17 6.64
C LYS A 104 -2.99 10.89 5.75
N GLN A 105 -1.84 10.65 6.37
CA GLN A 105 -0.61 10.31 5.64
C GLN A 105 -0.77 9.00 4.89
N LEU A 106 -1.22 7.95 5.55
CA LEU A 106 -1.46 6.65 4.92
C LEU A 106 -2.46 6.76 3.76
N ASN A 107 -3.51 7.55 3.93
CA ASN A 107 -4.48 7.78 2.86
C ASN A 107 -3.87 8.52 1.65
N GLN A 108 -2.92 9.41 1.87
CA GLN A 108 -2.19 10.08 0.78
C GLN A 108 -1.34 9.08 0.02
N GLU A 109 -0.65 8.19 0.72
CA GLU A 109 0.16 7.13 0.11
C GLU A 109 -0.72 6.16 -0.69
N GLU A 110 -1.87 5.78 -0.14
CA GLU A 110 -2.84 4.94 -0.83
C GLU A 110 -3.42 5.62 -2.07
N ASN A 111 -3.68 6.92 -1.99
CA ASN A 111 -4.16 7.69 -3.15
C ASN A 111 -3.10 7.72 -4.25
N ALA A 112 -1.83 7.93 -3.89
CA ALA A 112 -0.72 7.92 -4.82
C ALA A 112 -0.58 6.54 -5.49
N ASN A 113 -0.64 5.47 -4.71
CA ASN A 113 -0.57 4.12 -5.26
C ASN A 113 -1.78 3.79 -6.14
N SER A 114 -2.98 4.22 -5.74
CA SER A 114 -4.19 4.05 -6.54
C SER A 114 -4.09 4.75 -7.90
N LYS A 115 -3.48 5.93 -7.91
CA LYS A 115 -3.23 6.66 -9.15
C LYS A 115 -2.22 5.92 -10.03
N MET A 116 -1.15 5.40 -9.46
CA MET A 116 -0.18 4.60 -10.20
C MET A 116 -0.81 3.35 -10.81
N ILE A 117 -1.67 2.66 -10.06
CA ILE A 117 -2.40 1.50 -10.57
C ILE A 117 -3.22 1.91 -11.81
N TYR A 118 -3.90 3.04 -11.72
CA TYR A 118 -4.70 3.52 -12.84
C TYR A 118 -3.84 3.89 -14.05
N ASP A 119 -2.79 4.68 -13.82
CA ASP A 119 -1.94 5.18 -14.90
C ASP A 119 -1.21 4.03 -15.64
N GLU A 120 -0.75 3.03 -14.90
CA GLU A 120 -0.06 1.89 -15.49
C GLU A 120 -1.03 0.95 -16.23
N ALA A 121 -2.28 0.85 -15.75
CA ALA A 121 -3.30 0.06 -16.42
C ALA A 121 -3.89 0.78 -17.64
N HIS A 122 -3.68 2.09 -17.75
CA HIS A 122 -4.22 2.91 -18.85
C HIS A 122 -3.12 3.84 -19.37
N PRO A 123 -2.09 3.29 -20.04
CA PRO A 123 -1.00 4.13 -20.54
C PRO A 123 -1.52 5.10 -21.61
N ALA A 124 -0.95 6.30 -21.59
CA ALA A 124 -1.35 7.34 -22.51
C ALA A 124 -1.12 6.89 -23.96
N GLY A 125 -2.11 7.07 -24.82
CA GLY A 125 -2.00 6.70 -26.22
C GLY A 125 -2.69 5.38 -26.58
N GLN A 126 -3.37 4.76 -25.64
CA GLN A 126 -4.22 3.59 -25.91
C GLN A 126 -5.69 3.88 -25.61
#